data_ffe7f7f63a61e0e512f0320f5efa7bed
#
_entry.id   ffe7f7f63a61e0e512f0320f5efa7bed
#
_cell.length_a   1.000
_cell.length_b   1.000
_cell.length_c   1.000
_cell.angle_alpha   90.00
_cell.angle_beta   90.00
_cell.angle_gamma   90.00
#
_symmetry.space_group_name_H-M   'P 1'
#
loop_
_entity.id
_entity.type
_entity.pdbx_description
1 polymer ?
#
loop_
_entity_poly.entity_id
_entity_poly.type
_entity_poly.pdbx_seq_one_letter_code
_entity_poly.pdbx_strand_id
1 'polypeptide(L)'
;MTRHPNVPRRLLATLTTLAAALSLSLVATAPSAGTARAATPAHGDGDVILNMFQWTWDSVAAECRNVVGPAGFGYVQVSPPMEHVRGSQWWTSYQPVSYRIESKLGTRAEFANMVAACDAAGVGVIADAVVNHMAGAGRSGTGVAGTAYSDDNFTGTYSAADFNDCRTDISDYTNRYQVQNCRLVALQDLRTGSDYVRGRLAAYLDDLVSLGVDGFRIDASKHVPASDLEAIKSRMRNPNVFWVHEVIGAAGEPIQPSEYLGSGDAHEFDYARQLRHDFDGQIKNLRFVGDGKLRSDRAGVFVDNHDTERNGESMSYKWGAKYVLANTFLLSWPYGSPTVYSGYEFSNTDAGAPGATETSIPDATCGAGRWTCTQRWTEVRGMVGFHNAVSGTQVTNWWDDGGNLIAYGRGSRGYVVLNNTGSAVQRSFQTSLPAGTYCDVVASSNCSVTRTVNGNGWFTASIPAYGALALHVNARG
;
A
#
# COMPACT_ATOMS: atom_id res chain seq x y z
N MET A 1 36.36 -76.74 -29.18
CA MET A 1 37.57 -77.53 -28.80
C MET A 1 38.22 -76.75 -27.70
N THR A 2 38.06 -77.24 -26.47
CA THR A 2 39.09 -77.65 -25.51
C THR A 2 39.92 -76.46 -24.93
N ARG A 3 40.11 -76.22 -23.74
CA ARG A 3 40.01 -76.83 -22.38
C ARG A 3 40.56 -75.78 -21.38
N HIS A 4 39.96 -75.69 -20.24
CA HIS A 4 40.60 -75.23 -18.98
C HIS A 4 41.77 -76.12 -18.60
N PRO A 5 42.74 -75.77 -17.69
CA PRO A 5 42.40 -75.73 -16.28
C PRO A 5 43.26 -74.81 -15.34
N ASN A 6 42.64 -74.55 -14.17
CA ASN A 6 43.13 -74.63 -12.78
C ASN A 6 44.23 -73.71 -12.19
N VAL A 7 43.80 -73.10 -11.12
CA VAL A 7 44.33 -72.50 -9.89
C VAL A 7 45.54 -73.29 -9.29
N PRO A 8 46.46 -72.67 -8.48
CA PRO A 8 46.19 -72.57 -7.04
C PRO A 8 46.65 -71.25 -6.30
N ARG A 9 45.99 -71.09 -5.16
CA ARG A 9 46.23 -70.20 -4.05
C ARG A 9 47.68 -70.22 -3.52
N ARG A 10 48.19 -69.04 -3.07
CA ARG A 10 48.97 -68.91 -1.84
C ARG A 10 48.74 -67.55 -1.19
N LEU A 11 48.39 -67.56 0.08
CA LEU A 11 48.39 -66.45 1.05
C LEU A 11 49.79 -65.91 1.26
N LEU A 12 49.93 -64.62 1.50
CA LEU A 12 50.76 -64.09 2.63
C LEU A 12 50.34 -62.68 3.01
N ALA A 13 50.42 -62.42 4.27
CA ALA A 13 49.79 -61.39 5.03
C ALA A 13 50.64 -60.07 5.11
N THR A 14 49.85 -58.98 5.46
CA THR A 14 50.22 -57.82 6.29
C THR A 14 51.25 -56.80 5.80
N LEU A 15 50.82 -55.57 5.68
CA LEU A 15 51.21 -54.48 6.57
C LEU A 15 50.31 -53.25 6.32
N THR A 16 49.61 -52.87 7.36
CA THR A 16 48.80 -51.65 7.48
C THR A 16 49.70 -50.43 7.57
N THR A 17 49.47 -49.44 6.70
CA THR A 17 49.85 -48.04 6.97
C THR A 17 48.63 -47.16 6.81
N LEU A 18 48.16 -46.62 7.95
CA LEU A 18 47.12 -45.62 8.07
C LEU A 18 47.66 -44.29 7.48
N ALA A 19 47.14 -43.84 6.33
CA ALA A 19 47.28 -42.46 5.88
C ALA A 19 45.93 -41.78 6.13
N ALA A 20 45.88 -40.94 7.18
CA ALA A 20 44.73 -40.08 7.44
C ALA A 20 44.74 -38.93 6.41
N ALA A 21 43.86 -39.05 5.42
CA ALA A 21 43.55 -37.92 4.53
C ALA A 21 42.51 -37.03 5.23
N LEU A 22 42.93 -35.84 5.69
CA LEU A 22 42.07 -34.76 6.11
C LEU A 22 41.39 -34.19 4.83
N SER A 23 40.15 -34.60 4.58
CA SER A 23 39.30 -33.95 3.60
C SER A 23 38.72 -32.69 4.24
N LEU A 24 39.28 -31.53 3.90
CA LEU A 24 38.62 -30.23 4.10
C LEU A 24 37.40 -30.17 3.22
N SER A 25 36.21 -30.39 3.80
CA SER A 25 34.95 -30.08 3.14
C SER A 25 34.76 -28.56 3.17
N LEU A 26 35.03 -27.88 2.06
CA LEU A 26 34.50 -26.53 1.85
C LEU A 26 32.98 -26.64 1.80
N VAL A 27 32.33 -26.27 2.89
CA VAL A 27 30.89 -25.97 2.87
C VAL A 27 30.75 -24.64 2.15
N ALA A 28 30.48 -24.70 0.84
CA ALA A 28 29.98 -23.54 0.10
C ALA A 28 28.58 -23.23 0.67
N THR A 29 28.48 -22.19 1.51
CA THR A 29 27.20 -21.59 1.86
C THR A 29 26.63 -21.00 0.58
N ALA A 30 25.71 -21.72 -0.09
CA ALA A 30 24.86 -21.14 -1.09
C ALA A 30 24.12 -19.95 -0.45
N PRO A 31 24.02 -18.78 -1.12
CA PRO A 31 23.14 -17.73 -0.64
C PRO A 31 21.74 -18.34 -0.54
N SER A 32 21.13 -18.25 0.64
CA SER A 32 19.74 -18.61 0.82
C SER A 32 18.93 -17.78 -0.19
N ALA A 33 18.35 -18.43 -1.18
CA ALA A 33 17.33 -17.82 -2.00
C ALA A 33 16.26 -17.32 -1.03
N GLY A 34 16.14 -16.00 -0.90
CA GLY A 34 15.08 -15.38 -0.13
C GLY A 34 13.77 -16.02 -0.61
N THR A 35 12.99 -16.54 0.31
CA THR A 35 11.66 -17.06 -0.01
C THR A 35 10.90 -15.91 -0.66
N ALA A 36 10.59 -16.03 -1.95
CA ALA A 36 9.74 -15.09 -2.64
C ALA A 36 8.45 -14.94 -1.82
N ARG A 37 8.26 -13.74 -1.27
CA ARG A 37 7.05 -13.40 -0.51
C ARG A 37 5.87 -13.57 -1.46
N ALA A 38 4.74 -14.07 -0.96
CA ALA A 38 3.54 -14.26 -1.76
C ALA A 38 3.16 -12.95 -2.47
N ALA A 39 2.87 -13.04 -3.76
CA ALA A 39 2.68 -11.89 -4.66
C ALA A 39 1.36 -11.12 -4.46
N THR A 40 0.63 -11.38 -3.39
CA THR A 40 -0.58 -10.64 -3.00
C THR A 40 -0.50 -10.31 -1.52
N PRO A 41 -0.85 -9.09 -1.09
CA PRO A 41 -1.22 -8.90 0.30
C PRO A 41 -2.31 -9.91 0.61
N ALA A 42 -1.99 -10.93 1.39
CA ALA A 42 -3.02 -11.85 1.84
C ALA A 42 -3.97 -11.05 2.72
N HIS A 43 -5.27 -11.00 2.38
CA HIS A 43 -6.25 -10.37 3.24
C HIS A 43 -6.15 -10.95 4.66
N GLY A 44 -5.85 -10.11 5.63
CA GLY A 44 -5.72 -10.53 7.02
C GLY A 44 -4.38 -10.14 7.64
N ASP A 45 -3.68 -11.09 8.24
CA ASP A 45 -2.45 -10.81 8.98
C ASP A 45 -1.34 -10.27 8.07
N GLY A 46 -0.88 -9.03 8.36
CA GLY A 46 0.17 -8.36 7.61
C GLY A 46 -0.24 -7.77 6.26
N ASP A 47 -1.51 -7.42 6.04
CA ASP A 47 -2.01 -6.77 4.82
C ASP A 47 -2.15 -5.25 4.92
N VAL A 48 -1.88 -4.64 6.07
CA VAL A 48 -1.95 -3.18 6.23
C VAL A 48 -0.86 -2.50 5.39
N ILE A 49 -1.29 -1.61 4.50
CA ILE A 49 -0.43 -0.81 3.63
C ILE A 49 -0.25 0.57 4.26
N LEU A 50 0.98 1.11 4.25
CA LEU A 50 1.26 2.51 4.56
C LEU A 50 1.60 3.25 3.26
N ASN A 51 0.74 4.17 2.83
CA ASN A 51 1.05 5.06 1.70
C ASN A 51 1.92 6.22 2.17
N MET A 52 3.20 6.20 1.80
CA MET A 52 4.22 7.20 2.14
C MET A 52 4.36 8.21 0.99
N PHE A 53 3.41 9.14 0.91
CA PHE A 53 3.30 10.07 -0.20
C PHE A 53 4.41 11.12 -0.22
N GLN A 54 5.19 11.17 -1.31
CA GLN A 54 6.32 12.10 -1.53
C GLN A 54 7.48 11.98 -0.54
N TRP A 55 7.60 10.84 0.17
CA TRP A 55 8.76 10.55 1.00
C TRP A 55 9.96 10.17 0.14
N THR A 56 11.16 10.67 0.49
CA THR A 56 12.41 10.25 -0.16
C THR A 56 12.71 8.79 0.12
N TRP A 57 13.48 8.15 -0.75
CA TRP A 57 13.83 6.73 -0.60
C TRP A 57 14.57 6.47 0.71
N ASP A 58 15.49 7.34 1.09
CA ASP A 58 16.23 7.23 2.35
C ASP A 58 15.32 7.36 3.57
N SER A 59 14.36 8.27 3.52
CA SER A 59 13.37 8.43 4.59
C SER A 59 12.45 7.21 4.72
N VAL A 60 11.98 6.62 3.60
CA VAL A 60 11.20 5.38 3.62
C VAL A 60 12.03 4.23 4.19
N ALA A 61 13.29 4.08 3.76
CA ALA A 61 14.20 3.05 4.27
C ALA A 61 14.40 3.16 5.79
N ALA A 62 14.55 4.38 6.31
CA ALA A 62 14.67 4.63 7.74
C ALA A 62 13.38 4.28 8.49
N GLU A 63 12.22 4.64 7.96
CA GLU A 63 10.93 4.31 8.56
C GLU A 63 10.65 2.80 8.55
N CYS A 64 10.96 2.09 7.46
CA CYS A 64 10.81 0.64 7.40
C CYS A 64 11.56 -0.04 8.55
N ARG A 65 12.84 0.34 8.77
CA ARG A 65 13.67 -0.25 9.84
C ARG A 65 13.19 0.10 11.25
N ASN A 66 12.79 1.35 11.47
CA ASN A 66 12.66 1.88 12.82
C ASN A 66 11.20 1.94 13.32
N VAL A 67 10.22 1.96 12.42
CA VAL A 67 8.81 2.21 12.77
C VAL A 67 7.86 1.23 12.10
N VAL A 68 7.88 1.13 10.78
CA VAL A 68 6.89 0.41 9.97
C VAL A 68 6.96 -1.09 10.21
N GLY A 69 8.16 -1.69 10.08
CA GLY A 69 8.39 -3.11 10.38
C GLY A 69 8.07 -3.45 11.84
N PRO A 70 8.67 -2.75 12.83
CA PRO A 70 8.34 -2.97 14.24
C PRO A 70 6.87 -2.81 14.61
N ALA A 71 6.11 -1.95 13.91
CA ALA A 71 4.67 -1.78 14.14
C ALA A 71 3.82 -2.87 13.49
N GLY A 72 4.39 -3.67 12.59
CA GLY A 72 3.70 -4.79 11.93
C GLY A 72 2.91 -4.41 10.68
N PHE A 73 3.21 -3.29 10.02
CA PHE A 73 2.70 -3.03 8.67
C PHE A 73 3.22 -4.10 7.70
N GLY A 74 2.38 -4.54 6.78
CA GLY A 74 2.78 -5.49 5.76
C GLY A 74 3.50 -4.87 4.59
N TYR A 75 3.11 -3.65 4.21
CA TYR A 75 3.61 -2.99 3.01
C TYR A 75 3.77 -1.48 3.21
N VAL A 76 4.69 -0.90 2.44
CA VAL A 76 4.70 0.53 2.13
C VAL A 76 4.32 0.72 0.66
N GLN A 77 3.46 1.71 0.38
CA GLN A 77 3.23 2.22 -0.96
C GLN A 77 4.01 3.51 -1.12
N VAL A 78 4.81 3.60 -2.17
CA VAL A 78 5.68 4.76 -2.45
C VAL A 78 5.25 5.49 -3.71
N SER A 79 5.48 6.80 -3.76
CA SER A 79 5.18 7.64 -4.93
C SER A 79 5.98 7.20 -6.17
N PRO A 80 5.57 7.63 -7.39
CA PRO A 80 6.15 7.14 -8.64
C PRO A 80 7.67 7.31 -8.69
N PRO A 81 8.43 6.23 -8.97
CA PRO A 81 9.90 6.26 -8.96
C PRO A 81 10.55 6.70 -10.27
N MET A 82 9.78 6.79 -11.38
CA MET A 82 10.33 7.11 -12.70
C MET A 82 10.68 8.60 -12.82
N GLU A 83 11.52 8.92 -13.81
CA GLU A 83 11.86 10.28 -14.19
C GLU A 83 10.64 11.06 -14.66
N HIS A 84 10.46 12.26 -14.14
CA HIS A 84 9.30 13.11 -14.37
C HIS A 84 9.71 14.55 -14.69
N VAL A 85 8.74 15.40 -15.05
CA VAL A 85 8.98 16.82 -15.30
C VAL A 85 9.51 17.52 -14.05
N ARG A 86 10.30 18.59 -14.25
CA ARG A 86 10.79 19.46 -13.17
C ARG A 86 9.66 20.30 -12.60
N GLY A 87 9.68 20.48 -11.29
CA GLY A 87 8.73 21.32 -10.57
C GLY A 87 8.62 20.92 -9.09
N SER A 88 8.36 21.92 -8.24
CA SER A 88 8.22 21.70 -6.81
C SER A 88 6.86 21.11 -6.41
N GLN A 89 5.86 21.19 -7.29
CA GLN A 89 4.51 20.70 -7.04
C GLN A 89 4.50 19.17 -6.97
N TRP A 90 3.59 18.60 -6.13
CA TRP A 90 3.48 17.15 -5.96
C TRP A 90 3.13 16.40 -7.24
N TRP A 91 2.21 16.96 -8.05
CA TRP A 91 1.70 16.35 -9.27
C TRP A 91 2.75 16.23 -10.39
N THR A 92 3.91 16.91 -10.26
CA THR A 92 5.01 16.74 -11.22
C THR A 92 5.56 15.30 -11.19
N SER A 93 5.50 14.60 -10.04
CA SER A 93 5.86 13.18 -9.93
C SER A 93 4.96 12.24 -10.75
N TYR A 94 3.77 12.71 -11.15
CA TYR A 94 2.81 11.98 -11.99
C TYR A 94 2.87 12.38 -13.47
N GLN A 95 3.90 13.10 -13.89
CA GLN A 95 4.13 13.47 -15.29
C GLN A 95 5.43 12.86 -15.82
N PRO A 96 5.43 11.59 -16.25
CA PRO A 96 6.62 10.89 -16.71
C PRO A 96 7.28 11.57 -17.91
N VAL A 97 8.62 11.54 -17.94
CA VAL A 97 9.45 11.93 -19.07
C VAL A 97 10.19 10.71 -19.64
N SER A 98 10.60 9.80 -18.78
CA SER A 98 11.17 8.50 -19.15
C SER A 98 10.93 7.48 -18.04
N TYR A 99 11.26 6.21 -18.29
CA TYR A 99 11.17 5.15 -17.26
C TYR A 99 12.52 4.89 -16.55
N ARG A 100 13.41 5.86 -16.55
CA ARG A 100 14.58 5.82 -15.69
C ARG A 100 14.14 5.91 -14.23
N ILE A 101 14.65 5.02 -13.38
CA ILE A 101 14.38 5.06 -11.93
C ILE A 101 15.25 6.12 -11.29
N GLU A 102 14.87 7.35 -11.47
CA GLU A 102 15.57 8.55 -10.97
C GLU A 102 14.58 9.71 -10.94
N SER A 103 14.17 10.13 -9.75
CA SER A 103 13.13 11.12 -9.53
C SER A 103 13.60 12.17 -8.51
N LYS A 104 12.76 13.16 -8.22
CA LYS A 104 13.05 14.10 -7.12
C LYS A 104 13.04 13.44 -5.73
N LEU A 105 12.61 12.18 -5.62
CA LEU A 105 12.58 11.38 -4.39
C LEU A 105 13.89 10.64 -4.13
N GLY A 106 14.75 10.54 -5.15
CA GLY A 106 16.07 9.92 -5.08
C GLY A 106 16.46 9.18 -6.34
N THR A 107 17.68 8.65 -6.33
CA THR A 107 18.32 7.90 -7.41
C THR A 107 17.86 6.44 -7.43
N ARG A 108 18.18 5.72 -8.52
CA ARG A 108 17.98 4.26 -8.63
C ARG A 108 18.65 3.48 -7.50
N ALA A 109 19.86 3.90 -7.10
CA ALA A 109 20.61 3.20 -6.04
C ALA A 109 19.93 3.37 -4.69
N GLU A 110 19.46 4.56 -4.36
CA GLU A 110 18.69 4.84 -3.14
C GLU A 110 17.35 4.10 -3.16
N PHE A 111 16.65 4.02 -4.31
CA PHE A 111 15.44 3.22 -4.44
C PHE A 111 15.70 1.73 -4.16
N ALA A 112 16.74 1.14 -4.75
CA ALA A 112 17.11 -0.25 -4.49
C ALA A 112 17.48 -0.49 -3.02
N ASN A 113 18.20 0.44 -2.39
CA ASN A 113 18.53 0.40 -0.97
C ASN A 113 17.28 0.49 -0.09
N MET A 114 16.31 1.32 -0.46
CA MET A 114 15.02 1.43 0.22
C MET A 114 14.26 0.11 0.18
N VAL A 115 14.12 -0.49 -1.00
CA VAL A 115 13.45 -1.79 -1.16
C VAL A 115 14.12 -2.86 -0.29
N ALA A 116 15.45 -2.98 -0.36
CA ALA A 116 16.20 -3.94 0.44
C ALA A 116 16.05 -3.69 1.96
N ALA A 117 15.97 -2.43 2.38
CA ALA A 117 15.78 -2.08 3.79
C ALA A 117 14.37 -2.42 4.30
N CYS A 118 13.35 -2.22 3.49
CA CYS A 118 11.96 -2.59 3.83
C CYS A 118 11.81 -4.12 3.87
N ASP A 119 12.35 -4.84 2.87
CA ASP A 119 12.34 -6.31 2.85
C ASP A 119 13.02 -6.90 4.08
N ALA A 120 14.20 -6.39 4.45
CA ALA A 120 14.92 -6.81 5.67
C ALA A 120 14.14 -6.54 6.95
N ALA A 121 13.22 -5.57 6.96
CA ALA A 121 12.31 -5.28 8.05
C ALA A 121 10.97 -6.08 7.98
N GLY A 122 10.82 -6.97 7.01
CA GLY A 122 9.62 -7.76 6.77
C GLY A 122 8.48 -6.97 6.13
N VAL A 123 8.77 -5.85 5.46
CA VAL A 123 7.80 -4.94 4.83
C VAL A 123 7.97 -5.00 3.32
N GLY A 124 6.92 -5.36 2.59
CA GLY A 124 6.91 -5.33 1.13
C GLY A 124 6.79 -3.90 0.58
N VAL A 125 7.17 -3.71 -0.68
CA VAL A 125 7.10 -2.41 -1.36
C VAL A 125 6.12 -2.45 -2.52
N ILE A 126 5.13 -1.56 -2.50
CA ILE A 126 4.20 -1.30 -3.60
C ILE A 126 4.63 0.02 -4.24
N ALA A 127 5.00 0.01 -5.51
CA ALA A 127 5.35 1.23 -6.23
C ALA A 127 4.13 1.80 -6.97
N ASP A 128 3.95 3.12 -6.89
CA ASP A 128 2.97 3.82 -7.70
C ASP A 128 3.45 3.89 -9.15
N ALA A 129 2.67 3.38 -10.10
CA ALA A 129 3.08 3.21 -11.49
C ALA A 129 2.16 3.99 -12.44
N VAL A 130 2.71 5.02 -13.06
CA VAL A 130 2.01 5.81 -14.08
C VAL A 130 2.18 5.13 -15.43
N VAL A 131 1.08 4.58 -15.95
CA VAL A 131 1.07 3.79 -17.19
C VAL A 131 0.10 4.34 -18.27
N ASN A 132 -0.78 5.27 -17.88
CA ASN A 132 -1.77 5.84 -18.77
C ASN A 132 -1.18 6.90 -19.70
N HIS A 133 -0.22 7.70 -19.23
CA HIS A 133 0.18 8.95 -19.88
C HIS A 133 1.64 9.29 -19.66
N MET A 134 2.10 10.28 -20.41
CA MET A 134 3.35 11.00 -20.22
C MET A 134 3.08 12.46 -19.79
N ALA A 135 4.11 13.30 -19.76
CA ALA A 135 3.98 14.71 -19.41
C ALA A 135 2.96 15.46 -20.26
N GLY A 136 2.50 16.59 -19.76
CA GLY A 136 1.43 17.38 -20.38
C GLY A 136 1.73 17.86 -21.79
N ALA A 137 0.69 17.92 -22.63
CA ALA A 137 0.74 18.41 -24.00
C ALA A 137 1.25 19.86 -24.07
N GLY A 138 1.99 20.18 -25.14
CA GLY A 138 2.58 21.50 -25.35
C GLY A 138 3.77 21.82 -24.43
N ARG A 139 4.17 20.90 -23.53
CA ARG A 139 5.35 21.06 -22.67
C ARG A 139 6.60 20.57 -23.36
N SER A 140 7.71 21.24 -23.09
CA SER A 140 9.04 20.82 -23.52
C SER A 140 10.09 21.17 -22.46
N GLY A 141 11.20 20.45 -22.45
CA GLY A 141 12.28 20.68 -21.48
C GLY A 141 13.12 19.46 -21.24
N THR A 142 13.65 19.38 -20.03
CA THR A 142 14.37 18.21 -19.54
C THR A 142 13.71 17.71 -18.26
N GLY A 143 13.61 16.40 -18.13
CA GLY A 143 13.19 15.75 -16.89
C GLY A 143 14.19 15.96 -15.75
N VAL A 144 13.84 15.48 -14.56
CA VAL A 144 14.69 15.62 -13.36
C VAL A 144 16.01 14.89 -13.50
N ALA A 145 16.09 13.82 -14.29
CA ALA A 145 17.30 13.05 -14.60
C ALA A 145 17.98 13.50 -15.90
N GLY A 146 17.52 14.60 -16.51
CA GLY A 146 18.16 15.22 -17.68
C GLY A 146 17.70 14.72 -19.06
N THR A 147 16.70 13.81 -19.13
CA THR A 147 16.14 13.37 -20.42
C THR A 147 15.36 14.49 -21.07
N ALA A 148 15.67 14.81 -22.33
CA ALA A 148 14.95 15.83 -23.08
C ALA A 148 13.60 15.30 -23.58
N TYR A 149 12.60 16.17 -23.57
CA TYR A 149 11.28 15.89 -24.13
C TYR A 149 10.64 17.15 -24.75
N SER A 150 9.76 16.94 -25.68
CA SER A 150 9.00 18.03 -26.30
C SER A 150 7.64 17.52 -26.77
N ASP A 151 6.56 18.14 -26.29
CA ASP A 151 5.17 17.79 -26.59
C ASP A 151 4.92 16.26 -26.58
N ASP A 152 4.88 15.62 -27.74
CA ASP A 152 4.66 14.17 -27.91
C ASP A 152 5.93 13.38 -28.30
N ASN A 153 7.11 13.96 -28.07
CA ASN A 153 8.40 13.31 -28.29
C ASN A 153 9.19 13.19 -27.00
N PHE A 154 9.30 11.96 -26.47
CA PHE A 154 10.01 11.60 -25.25
C PHE A 154 11.25 10.78 -25.63
N THR A 155 12.43 11.42 -25.58
CA THR A 155 13.69 10.89 -26.12
C THR A 155 13.98 9.48 -25.64
N GLY A 156 14.09 8.55 -26.59
CA GLY A 156 14.37 7.13 -26.31
C GLY A 156 13.22 6.33 -25.69
N THR A 157 12.03 6.96 -25.54
CA THR A 157 10.86 6.32 -24.96
C THR A 157 9.70 6.27 -25.93
N TYR A 158 9.13 7.41 -26.31
CA TYR A 158 7.94 7.51 -27.16
C TYR A 158 8.04 8.66 -28.17
N SER A 159 7.29 8.52 -29.25
CA SER A 159 7.08 9.51 -30.30
C SER A 159 5.58 9.75 -30.53
N ALA A 160 5.22 10.69 -31.38
CA ALA A 160 3.83 11.02 -31.70
C ALA A 160 2.95 9.80 -32.07
N ALA A 161 3.53 8.75 -32.68
CA ALA A 161 2.82 7.54 -33.10
C ALA A 161 2.38 6.65 -31.91
N ASP A 162 2.97 6.85 -30.72
CA ASP A 162 2.75 6.04 -29.53
C ASP A 162 1.62 6.57 -28.65
N PHE A 163 0.99 7.69 -29.04
CA PHE A 163 -0.13 8.30 -28.34
C PHE A 163 -1.44 8.12 -29.10
N ASN A 164 -2.57 8.11 -28.37
CA ASN A 164 -3.89 8.02 -28.96
C ASN A 164 -4.23 9.21 -29.87
N ASP A 165 -5.10 9.00 -30.85
CA ASP A 165 -5.44 10.04 -31.85
C ASP A 165 -6.35 11.13 -31.29
N CYS A 166 -7.06 10.90 -30.18
CA CYS A 166 -7.84 11.93 -29.49
C CYS A 166 -6.89 12.87 -28.72
N ARG A 167 -6.60 14.01 -29.33
CA ARG A 167 -5.67 15.02 -28.78
C ARG A 167 -6.35 16.13 -27.98
N THR A 168 -7.63 15.95 -27.61
CA THR A 168 -8.40 16.85 -26.76
C THR A 168 -8.53 16.30 -25.36
N ASP A 169 -8.86 17.14 -24.40
CA ASP A 169 -9.13 16.72 -23.05
C ASP A 169 -10.49 16.00 -22.95
N ILE A 170 -10.60 15.09 -21.96
CA ILE A 170 -11.87 14.47 -21.59
C ILE A 170 -12.83 15.57 -21.14
N SER A 171 -14.01 15.62 -21.76
CA SER A 171 -15.08 16.57 -21.43
C SER A 171 -16.37 15.89 -20.97
N ASP A 172 -16.49 14.58 -21.20
CA ASP A 172 -17.67 13.78 -20.85
C ASP A 172 -17.26 12.42 -20.29
N TYR A 173 -17.36 12.26 -18.97
CA TYR A 173 -17.06 11.03 -18.25
C TYR A 173 -18.12 9.92 -18.44
N THR A 174 -19.28 10.24 -19.04
CA THR A 174 -20.25 9.23 -19.46
C THR A 174 -19.90 8.60 -20.82
N ASN A 175 -18.92 9.15 -21.51
CA ASN A 175 -18.43 8.65 -22.81
C ASN A 175 -17.15 7.81 -22.60
N ARG A 176 -17.29 6.48 -22.56
CA ARG A 176 -16.17 5.54 -22.40
C ARG A 176 -15.01 5.81 -23.36
N TYR A 177 -15.30 6.12 -24.64
CA TYR A 177 -14.25 6.38 -25.63
C TYR A 177 -13.40 7.59 -25.23
N GLN A 178 -14.02 8.70 -24.83
CA GLN A 178 -13.27 9.86 -24.37
C GLN A 178 -12.42 9.54 -23.14
N VAL A 179 -13.00 8.86 -22.16
CA VAL A 179 -12.31 8.56 -20.90
C VAL A 179 -11.07 7.68 -21.11
N GLN A 180 -11.08 6.79 -22.11
CA GLN A 180 -10.02 5.81 -22.34
C GLN A 180 -9.14 6.10 -23.57
N ASN A 181 -9.34 7.22 -24.28
CA ASN A 181 -8.56 7.54 -25.48
C ASN A 181 -8.26 9.03 -25.65
N CYS A 182 -8.82 9.91 -24.80
CA CYS A 182 -8.53 11.34 -24.82
C CYS A 182 -7.69 11.74 -23.60
N ARG A 183 -7.13 12.94 -23.62
CA ARG A 183 -6.21 13.40 -22.59
C ARG A 183 -6.90 13.61 -21.24
N LEU A 184 -6.34 13.04 -20.19
CA LEU A 184 -6.66 13.38 -18.82
C LEU A 184 -5.94 14.68 -18.48
N VAL A 185 -6.66 15.78 -18.21
CA VAL A 185 -6.12 17.10 -17.84
C VAL A 185 -4.87 17.51 -18.64
N ALA A 186 -4.99 17.44 -19.96
CA ALA A 186 -3.93 17.74 -20.93
C ALA A 186 -2.70 16.83 -20.91
N LEU A 187 -2.70 15.69 -20.21
CA LEU A 187 -1.59 14.72 -20.21
C LEU A 187 -1.56 13.94 -21.54
N GLN A 188 -0.38 13.67 -22.07
CA GLN A 188 -0.22 12.93 -23.33
C GLN A 188 -0.62 11.47 -23.16
N ASP A 189 -1.75 11.08 -23.72
CA ASP A 189 -2.43 9.81 -23.53
C ASP A 189 -1.79 8.69 -24.37
N LEU A 190 -1.25 7.67 -23.72
CA LEU A 190 -0.53 6.57 -24.37
C LEU A 190 -1.48 5.63 -25.13
N ARG A 191 -1.08 5.22 -26.33
CA ARG A 191 -1.77 4.19 -27.12
C ARG A 191 -1.50 2.79 -26.54
N THR A 192 -2.10 2.50 -25.38
CA THR A 192 -1.88 1.24 -24.64
C THR A 192 -2.33 -0.01 -25.40
N GLY A 193 -3.14 0.16 -26.46
CA GLY A 193 -3.48 -0.89 -27.41
C GLY A 193 -2.34 -1.35 -28.32
N SER A 194 -1.23 -0.58 -28.42
CA SER A 194 -0.11 -0.92 -29.30
C SER A 194 0.88 -1.89 -28.64
N ASP A 195 1.48 -2.79 -29.43
CA ASP A 195 2.46 -3.75 -28.94
C ASP A 195 3.71 -3.07 -28.39
N TYR A 196 4.15 -1.98 -29.03
CA TYR A 196 5.32 -1.24 -28.59
C TYR A 196 5.10 -0.63 -27.20
N VAL A 197 3.99 0.10 -27.00
CA VAL A 197 3.67 0.73 -25.69
C VAL A 197 3.52 -0.32 -24.61
N ARG A 198 2.76 -1.40 -24.86
CA ARG A 198 2.62 -2.51 -23.91
C ARG A 198 3.96 -3.13 -23.53
N GLY A 199 4.86 -3.33 -24.51
CA GLY A 199 6.19 -3.87 -24.26
C GLY A 199 7.07 -2.91 -23.43
N ARG A 200 6.99 -1.61 -23.66
CA ARG A 200 7.71 -0.58 -22.89
C ARG A 200 7.22 -0.51 -21.45
N LEU A 201 5.91 -0.54 -21.24
CA LEU A 201 5.30 -0.52 -19.91
C LEU A 201 5.62 -1.79 -19.12
N ALA A 202 5.51 -2.97 -19.74
CA ALA A 202 5.89 -4.23 -19.10
C ALA A 202 7.39 -4.25 -18.71
N ALA A 203 8.27 -3.75 -19.58
CA ALA A 203 9.70 -3.65 -19.28
C ALA A 203 10.01 -2.70 -18.11
N TYR A 204 9.30 -1.59 -18.00
CA TYR A 204 9.40 -0.66 -16.86
C TYR A 204 8.99 -1.35 -15.54
N LEU A 205 7.85 -2.04 -15.54
CA LEU A 205 7.37 -2.75 -14.36
C LEU A 205 8.30 -3.93 -13.99
N ASP A 206 8.81 -4.66 -14.98
CA ASP A 206 9.81 -5.72 -14.79
C ASP A 206 11.13 -5.18 -14.20
N ASP A 207 11.53 -3.97 -14.58
CA ASP A 207 12.73 -3.33 -14.01
C ASP A 207 12.54 -3.04 -12.51
N LEU A 208 11.37 -2.53 -12.10
CA LEU A 208 11.03 -2.32 -10.69
C LEU A 208 10.96 -3.65 -9.91
N VAL A 209 10.34 -4.69 -10.46
CA VAL A 209 10.32 -6.02 -9.85
C VAL A 209 11.74 -6.58 -9.70
N SER A 210 12.64 -6.30 -10.65
CA SER A 210 14.04 -6.71 -10.55
C SER A 210 14.81 -6.05 -9.40
N LEU A 211 14.31 -4.93 -8.89
CA LEU A 211 14.82 -4.24 -7.70
C LEU A 211 14.17 -4.73 -6.40
N GLY A 212 13.19 -5.66 -6.49
CA GLY A 212 12.52 -6.25 -5.34
C GLY A 212 11.15 -5.67 -5.01
N VAL A 213 10.54 -4.88 -5.90
CA VAL A 213 9.17 -4.37 -5.73
C VAL A 213 8.18 -5.53 -5.73
N ASP A 214 7.30 -5.59 -4.73
CA ASP A 214 6.32 -6.67 -4.51
C ASP A 214 4.98 -6.44 -5.22
N GLY A 215 4.67 -5.20 -5.55
CA GLY A 215 3.40 -4.85 -6.17
C GLY A 215 3.35 -3.44 -6.73
N PHE A 216 2.22 -3.12 -7.37
CA PHE A 216 1.99 -1.83 -7.97
C PHE A 216 0.60 -1.27 -7.61
N ARG A 217 0.54 0.02 -7.31
CA ARG A 217 -0.67 0.80 -7.49
C ARG A 217 -0.63 1.34 -8.90
N ILE A 218 -1.61 0.99 -9.73
CA ILE A 218 -1.67 1.44 -11.11
C ILE A 218 -2.46 2.75 -11.16
N ASP A 219 -1.72 3.83 -11.40
CA ASP A 219 -2.24 5.19 -11.51
C ASP A 219 -3.21 5.33 -12.68
N ALA A 220 -4.27 6.12 -12.49
CA ALA A 220 -5.23 6.48 -13.53
C ALA A 220 -5.76 5.29 -14.36
N SER A 221 -5.89 4.10 -13.76
CA SER A 221 -6.34 2.88 -14.44
C SER A 221 -7.67 3.05 -15.17
N LYS A 222 -8.58 3.91 -14.66
CA LYS A 222 -9.86 4.24 -15.29
C LYS A 222 -9.70 4.69 -16.75
N HIS A 223 -8.56 5.30 -17.07
CA HIS A 223 -8.26 5.91 -18.38
C HIS A 223 -7.58 4.95 -19.35
N VAL A 224 -7.29 3.71 -18.90
CA VAL A 224 -6.76 2.63 -19.74
C VAL A 224 -7.82 1.54 -19.88
N PRO A 225 -8.11 1.01 -21.10
CA PRO A 225 -8.97 -0.18 -21.21
C PRO A 225 -8.46 -1.33 -20.32
N ALA A 226 -9.35 -1.98 -19.56
CA ALA A 226 -8.98 -3.06 -18.64
C ALA A 226 -8.23 -4.19 -19.37
N SER A 227 -8.65 -4.52 -20.61
CA SER A 227 -7.97 -5.51 -21.46
C SER A 227 -6.53 -5.13 -21.81
N ASP A 228 -6.22 -3.83 -21.90
CA ASP A 228 -4.85 -3.37 -22.18
C ASP A 228 -3.96 -3.55 -20.96
N LEU A 229 -4.47 -3.29 -19.76
CA LEU A 229 -3.77 -3.56 -18.50
C LEU A 229 -3.51 -5.05 -18.30
N GLU A 230 -4.51 -5.91 -18.60
CA GLU A 230 -4.33 -7.37 -18.61
C GLU A 230 -3.23 -7.79 -19.61
N ALA A 231 -3.23 -7.20 -20.82
CA ALA A 231 -2.22 -7.49 -21.84
C ALA A 231 -0.82 -6.99 -21.45
N ILE A 232 -0.69 -5.85 -20.75
CA ILE A 232 0.58 -5.36 -20.21
C ILE A 232 1.07 -6.33 -19.14
N LYS A 233 0.22 -6.68 -18.17
CA LYS A 233 0.55 -7.58 -17.07
C LYS A 233 0.99 -8.95 -17.56
N SER A 234 0.30 -9.51 -18.57
CA SER A 234 0.64 -10.80 -19.16
C SER A 234 2.01 -10.85 -19.86
N ARG A 235 2.58 -9.68 -20.21
CA ARG A 235 3.91 -9.54 -20.82
C ARG A 235 5.04 -9.44 -19.80
N MET A 236 4.71 -9.20 -18.53
CA MET A 236 5.70 -9.17 -17.47
C MET A 236 6.30 -10.54 -17.24
N ARG A 237 7.57 -10.59 -16.84
CA ARG A 237 8.27 -11.84 -16.46
C ARG A 237 7.60 -12.54 -15.30
N ASN A 238 7.04 -11.76 -14.36
CA ASN A 238 6.21 -12.25 -13.26
C ASN A 238 4.81 -11.62 -13.33
N PRO A 239 3.85 -12.23 -14.06
CA PRO A 239 2.50 -11.69 -14.16
C PRO A 239 1.67 -11.86 -12.87
N ASN A 240 2.19 -12.58 -11.85
CA ASN A 240 1.50 -12.79 -10.59
C ASN A 240 1.82 -11.71 -9.55
N VAL A 241 2.64 -10.71 -9.89
CA VAL A 241 2.90 -9.57 -9.00
C VAL A 241 1.60 -8.84 -8.65
N PHE A 242 1.48 -8.41 -7.40
CA PHE A 242 0.27 -7.73 -6.93
C PHE A 242 0.01 -6.41 -7.68
N TRP A 243 -1.23 -6.17 -8.09
CA TRP A 243 -1.69 -4.90 -8.61
C TRP A 243 -2.94 -4.44 -7.87
N VAL A 244 -3.01 -3.14 -7.56
CA VAL A 244 -4.22 -2.46 -7.14
C VAL A 244 -4.47 -1.27 -8.06
N HIS A 245 -5.66 -1.22 -8.65
CA HIS A 245 -6.02 -0.23 -9.66
C HIS A 245 -6.66 1.00 -9.02
N GLU A 246 -6.21 2.19 -9.42
CA GLU A 246 -6.95 3.40 -9.18
C GLU A 246 -8.05 3.55 -10.23
N VAL A 247 -9.29 3.29 -9.83
CA VAL A 247 -10.46 3.48 -10.66
C VAL A 247 -11.50 4.26 -9.87
N ILE A 248 -11.57 5.58 -10.11
CA ILE A 248 -12.53 6.45 -9.44
C ILE A 248 -13.89 6.28 -10.12
N GLY A 249 -14.70 5.36 -9.60
CA GLY A 249 -16.07 5.15 -10.08
C GLY A 249 -17.02 6.25 -9.63
N ALA A 250 -18.03 6.52 -10.45
CA ALA A 250 -19.16 7.36 -10.08
C ALA A 250 -20.46 6.83 -10.66
N ALA A 251 -21.59 7.16 -10.01
CA ALA A 251 -22.91 6.74 -10.46
C ALA A 251 -23.21 7.31 -11.86
N GLY A 252 -23.65 6.46 -12.78
CA GLY A 252 -23.97 6.85 -14.15
C GLY A 252 -22.77 6.86 -15.11
N GLU A 253 -21.55 6.66 -14.64
CA GLU A 253 -20.39 6.48 -15.49
C GLU A 253 -20.24 5.03 -15.95
N PRO A 254 -19.83 4.78 -17.21
CA PRO A 254 -19.77 3.44 -17.79
C PRO A 254 -18.56 2.63 -17.33
N ILE A 255 -17.55 3.25 -16.70
CA ILE A 255 -16.33 2.60 -16.27
C ILE A 255 -16.34 2.47 -14.74
N GLN A 256 -16.28 1.23 -14.25
CA GLN A 256 -16.40 0.90 -12.85
C GLN A 256 -15.19 0.08 -12.34
N PRO A 257 -14.83 0.17 -11.06
CA PRO A 257 -13.69 -0.58 -10.49
C PRO A 257 -13.74 -2.09 -10.74
N SER A 258 -14.95 -2.67 -10.77
CA SER A 258 -15.15 -4.10 -10.99
C SER A 258 -14.66 -4.62 -12.36
N GLU A 259 -14.49 -3.74 -13.35
CA GLU A 259 -13.99 -4.11 -14.68
C GLU A 259 -12.50 -4.48 -14.66
N TYR A 260 -11.73 -4.00 -13.68
CA TYR A 260 -10.28 -4.14 -13.61
C TYR A 260 -9.82 -5.35 -12.79
N LEU A 261 -10.75 -6.10 -12.21
CA LEU A 261 -10.45 -7.24 -11.35
C LEU A 261 -9.78 -8.42 -12.07
N GLY A 262 -9.72 -8.41 -13.41
CA GLY A 262 -8.99 -9.40 -14.20
C GLY A 262 -7.47 -9.30 -14.05
N SER A 263 -6.94 -8.10 -13.78
CA SER A 263 -5.49 -7.88 -13.62
C SER A 263 -5.04 -7.54 -12.20
N GLY A 264 -5.96 -7.22 -11.29
CA GLY A 264 -5.61 -6.87 -9.90
C GLY A 264 -6.83 -6.58 -9.06
N ASP A 265 -6.60 -6.08 -7.85
CA ASP A 265 -7.63 -5.50 -7.00
C ASP A 265 -7.90 -4.05 -7.42
N ALA A 266 -8.90 -3.41 -6.84
CA ALA A 266 -9.16 -2.00 -7.11
C ALA A 266 -9.42 -1.21 -5.83
N HIS A 267 -9.06 0.06 -5.83
CA HIS A 267 -9.40 0.99 -4.75
C HIS A 267 -10.91 1.24 -4.72
N GLU A 268 -11.49 1.09 -3.53
CA GLU A 268 -12.91 1.33 -3.28
C GLU A 268 -13.12 2.74 -2.73
N PHE A 269 -13.26 3.71 -3.62
CA PHE A 269 -13.42 5.13 -3.27
C PHE A 269 -14.70 5.41 -2.50
N ASP A 270 -15.78 4.65 -2.76
CA ASP A 270 -17.05 4.84 -2.06
C ASP A 270 -16.98 4.42 -0.59
N TYR A 271 -15.98 3.62 -0.19
CA TYR A 271 -15.67 3.37 1.20
C TYR A 271 -15.23 4.67 1.91
N ALA A 272 -14.26 5.39 1.34
CA ALA A 272 -13.77 6.65 1.91
C ALA A 272 -14.85 7.74 1.95
N ARG A 273 -15.67 7.84 0.89
CA ARG A 273 -16.82 8.76 0.80
C ARG A 273 -17.86 8.45 1.87
N GLN A 274 -18.15 7.18 2.10
CA GLN A 274 -19.10 6.75 3.15
C GLN A 274 -18.52 7.02 4.54
N LEU A 275 -17.24 6.75 4.80
CA LEU A 275 -16.62 7.12 6.08
C LEU A 275 -16.83 8.61 6.37
N ARG A 276 -16.50 9.48 5.42
CA ARG A 276 -16.71 10.92 5.58
C ARG A 276 -18.17 11.26 5.90
N HIS A 277 -19.12 10.71 5.13
CA HIS A 277 -20.55 10.93 5.36
C HIS A 277 -20.98 10.49 6.76
N ASP A 278 -20.56 9.31 7.20
CA ASP A 278 -21.04 8.73 8.46
C ASP A 278 -20.37 9.38 9.68
N PHE A 279 -19.10 9.79 9.58
CA PHE A 279 -18.41 10.57 10.63
C PHE A 279 -18.89 12.03 10.74
N ASP A 280 -19.42 12.59 9.64
CA ASP A 280 -20.13 13.88 9.69
C ASP A 280 -21.55 13.73 10.23
N GLY A 281 -22.20 12.60 9.98
CA GLY A 281 -23.55 12.24 10.39
C GLY A 281 -23.59 11.33 11.63
N GLN A 282 -23.85 10.04 11.42
CA GLN A 282 -24.02 9.03 12.48
C GLN A 282 -23.20 7.77 12.19
N ILE A 283 -22.21 7.50 13.05
CA ILE A 283 -21.30 6.37 12.88
C ILE A 283 -21.95 4.99 13.08
N LYS A 284 -23.18 4.89 13.60
CA LYS A 284 -23.93 3.61 13.61
C LYS A 284 -24.11 3.00 12.22
N ASN A 285 -24.06 3.83 11.16
CA ASN A 285 -24.23 3.40 9.78
C ASN A 285 -22.98 2.70 9.22
N LEU A 286 -21.82 2.86 9.85
CA LEU A 286 -20.57 2.23 9.47
C LEU A 286 -20.65 0.70 9.38
N ARG A 287 -21.61 0.06 10.07
CA ARG A 287 -21.83 -1.39 9.96
C ARG A 287 -22.20 -1.85 8.54
N PHE A 288 -22.64 -0.93 7.68
CA PHE A 288 -23.05 -1.18 6.30
C PHE A 288 -22.01 -0.70 5.27
N VAL A 289 -20.81 -0.34 5.71
CA VAL A 289 -19.79 0.31 4.86
C VAL A 289 -19.35 -0.53 3.66
N GLY A 290 -19.52 -1.85 3.71
CA GLY A 290 -19.20 -2.76 2.59
C GLY A 290 -20.36 -3.04 1.64
N ASP A 291 -21.59 -2.57 1.96
CA ASP A 291 -22.78 -2.92 1.19
C ASP A 291 -22.76 -2.27 -0.21
N GLY A 292 -23.02 -3.08 -1.23
CA GLY A 292 -23.07 -2.61 -2.61
C GLY A 292 -21.71 -2.26 -3.25
N LYS A 293 -20.61 -2.52 -2.56
CA LYS A 293 -19.24 -2.24 -3.00
C LYS A 293 -18.53 -3.49 -3.56
N LEU A 294 -17.28 -3.36 -3.93
CA LEU A 294 -16.45 -4.49 -4.34
C LEU A 294 -16.47 -5.59 -3.27
N ARG A 295 -16.23 -6.84 -3.68
CA ARG A 295 -16.00 -7.91 -2.71
C ARG A 295 -14.81 -7.53 -1.81
N SER A 296 -14.93 -7.81 -0.51
CA SER A 296 -13.90 -7.46 0.48
C SER A 296 -12.49 -7.93 0.10
N ASP A 297 -12.38 -9.11 -0.50
CA ASP A 297 -11.11 -9.71 -0.93
C ASP A 297 -10.52 -9.10 -2.22
N ARG A 298 -11.17 -8.09 -2.79
CA ARG A 298 -10.77 -7.40 -4.02
C ARG A 298 -10.76 -5.87 -3.87
N ALA A 299 -10.98 -5.37 -2.66
CA ALA A 299 -11.10 -3.96 -2.36
C ALA A 299 -9.87 -3.44 -1.61
N GLY A 300 -9.16 -2.47 -2.16
CA GLY A 300 -8.24 -1.62 -1.41
C GLY A 300 -9.01 -0.48 -0.76
N VAL A 301 -8.97 -0.35 0.56
CA VAL A 301 -9.75 0.65 1.30
C VAL A 301 -8.86 1.63 2.05
N PHE A 302 -9.34 2.86 2.23
CA PHE A 302 -8.58 3.93 2.86
C PHE A 302 -9.54 4.99 3.46
N VAL A 303 -9.03 5.80 4.38
CA VAL A 303 -9.73 7.01 4.85
C VAL A 303 -9.53 8.13 3.84
N ASP A 304 -8.31 8.34 3.38
CA ASP A 304 -7.88 9.33 2.40
C ASP A 304 -6.70 8.84 1.56
N ASN A 305 -6.47 9.55 0.46
CA ASN A 305 -5.25 9.50 -0.32
C ASN A 305 -4.84 10.92 -0.72
N HIS A 306 -3.76 11.04 -1.51
CA HIS A 306 -3.20 12.33 -1.89
C HIS A 306 -4.14 13.21 -2.75
N ASP A 307 -5.11 12.63 -3.46
CA ASP A 307 -6.12 13.35 -4.24
C ASP A 307 -7.33 13.72 -3.39
N THR A 308 -7.89 12.74 -2.66
CA THR A 308 -9.13 12.93 -1.92
C THR A 308 -8.98 13.87 -0.72
N GLU A 309 -7.80 13.96 -0.11
CA GLU A 309 -7.51 14.98 0.92
C GLU A 309 -7.46 16.41 0.34
N ARG A 310 -7.15 16.55 -0.97
CA ARG A 310 -7.02 17.84 -1.66
C ARG A 310 -8.32 18.32 -2.27
N ASN A 311 -9.12 17.42 -2.83
CA ASN A 311 -10.41 17.77 -3.42
C ASN A 311 -11.57 17.75 -2.38
N GLY A 312 -11.31 17.28 -1.16
CA GLY A 312 -12.28 17.23 -0.08
C GLY A 312 -13.32 16.12 -0.21
N GLU A 313 -13.07 15.12 -1.03
CA GLU A 313 -13.97 13.98 -1.24
C GLU A 313 -14.00 13.01 -0.06
N SER A 314 -12.91 12.95 0.71
CA SER A 314 -12.76 12.13 1.92
C SER A 314 -12.47 12.97 3.16
N MET A 315 -12.35 12.30 4.29
CA MET A 315 -11.75 12.90 5.50
C MET A 315 -10.22 13.07 5.26
N SER A 316 -9.57 13.87 6.10
CA SER A 316 -8.11 14.01 6.08
C SER A 316 -7.63 14.44 7.48
N TYR A 317 -6.31 14.61 7.68
CA TYR A 317 -5.74 15.13 8.91
C TYR A 317 -6.43 16.41 9.43
N LYS A 318 -7.03 17.20 8.55
CA LYS A 318 -7.78 18.44 8.90
C LYS A 318 -9.02 18.19 9.76
N TRP A 319 -9.51 16.94 9.83
CA TRP A 319 -10.64 16.54 10.68
C TRP A 319 -10.22 16.24 12.13
N GLY A 320 -8.91 16.31 12.45
CA GLY A 320 -8.39 16.14 13.81
C GLY A 320 -8.78 14.80 14.43
N ALA A 321 -9.38 14.82 15.63
CA ALA A 321 -9.73 13.59 16.35
C ALA A 321 -10.69 12.66 15.57
N LYS A 322 -11.60 13.21 14.76
CA LYS A 322 -12.46 12.35 13.89
C LYS A 322 -11.67 11.58 12.84
N TYR A 323 -10.57 12.14 12.32
CA TYR A 323 -9.67 11.44 11.41
C TYR A 323 -8.96 10.27 12.09
N VAL A 324 -8.55 10.44 13.35
CA VAL A 324 -8.01 9.35 14.18
C VAL A 324 -9.06 8.24 14.38
N LEU A 325 -10.32 8.59 14.66
CA LEU A 325 -11.41 7.63 14.78
C LEU A 325 -11.66 6.88 13.47
N ALA A 326 -11.61 7.56 12.33
CA ALA A 326 -11.79 6.93 11.02
C ALA A 326 -10.69 5.91 10.71
N ASN A 327 -9.42 6.23 11.04
CA ASN A 327 -8.30 5.28 10.92
C ASN A 327 -8.44 4.11 11.92
N THR A 328 -8.94 4.37 13.14
CA THR A 328 -9.25 3.29 14.10
C THR A 328 -10.32 2.35 13.56
N PHE A 329 -11.36 2.88 12.92
CA PHE A 329 -12.39 2.06 12.26
C PHE A 329 -11.82 1.30 11.07
N LEU A 330 -11.09 1.96 10.16
CA LEU A 330 -10.43 1.34 9.01
C LEU A 330 -9.62 0.11 9.40
N LEU A 331 -8.80 0.23 10.46
CA LEU A 331 -7.91 -0.83 10.92
C LEU A 331 -8.61 -1.90 11.80
N SER A 332 -9.85 -1.68 12.21
CA SER A 332 -10.61 -2.65 13.02
C SER A 332 -11.73 -3.36 12.26
N TRP A 333 -12.21 -2.80 11.15
CA TRP A 333 -13.33 -3.36 10.39
C TRP A 333 -12.87 -4.41 9.36
N PRO A 334 -13.58 -5.58 9.23
CA PRO A 334 -13.10 -6.67 8.36
C PRO A 334 -13.55 -6.52 6.89
N TYR A 335 -13.30 -5.37 6.28
CA TYR A 335 -13.63 -5.15 4.88
C TYR A 335 -12.45 -4.52 4.15
N GLY A 336 -12.00 -5.16 3.08
CA GLY A 336 -10.91 -4.70 2.23
C GLY A 336 -9.51 -4.84 2.85
N SER A 337 -8.48 -4.54 2.06
CA SER A 337 -7.10 -4.36 2.52
C SER A 337 -6.89 -2.88 2.88
N PRO A 338 -6.59 -2.55 4.14
CA PRO A 338 -6.55 -1.18 4.59
C PRO A 338 -5.25 -0.48 4.20
N THR A 339 -5.36 0.74 3.66
CA THR A 339 -4.24 1.64 3.42
C THR A 339 -4.32 2.85 4.36
N VAL A 340 -3.31 3.03 5.19
CA VAL A 340 -3.10 4.23 6.00
C VAL A 340 -2.30 5.23 5.19
N TYR A 341 -2.70 6.50 5.18
CA TYR A 341 -2.03 7.55 4.44
C TYR A 341 -1.09 8.37 5.33
N SER A 342 0.12 8.64 4.85
CA SER A 342 1.12 9.50 5.50
C SER A 342 1.70 10.47 4.47
N GLY A 343 1.18 11.68 4.47
CA GLY A 343 1.59 12.79 3.64
C GLY A 343 2.11 13.96 4.47
N TYR A 344 1.68 15.16 4.12
CA TYR A 344 2.08 16.40 4.78
C TYR A 344 0.97 17.44 4.79
N GLU A 345 1.05 18.39 5.72
CA GLU A 345 0.12 19.51 5.82
C GLU A 345 0.35 20.52 4.69
N PHE A 346 -0.73 21.00 4.10
CA PHE A 346 -0.72 22.00 3.04
C PHE A 346 -1.87 23.00 3.19
N SER A 347 -1.65 24.20 2.67
CA SER A 347 -2.67 25.26 2.51
C SER A 347 -3.02 25.52 1.04
N ASN A 348 -2.15 25.12 0.12
CA ASN A 348 -2.35 25.15 -1.34
C ASN A 348 -2.37 23.71 -1.85
N THR A 349 -3.39 23.34 -2.60
CA THR A 349 -3.58 21.98 -3.13
C THR A 349 -2.47 21.53 -4.09
N ASP A 350 -1.75 22.46 -4.71
CA ASP A 350 -0.60 22.17 -5.58
C ASP A 350 0.72 22.00 -4.83
N ALA A 351 0.75 22.35 -3.53
CA ALA A 351 1.99 22.33 -2.76
C ALA A 351 2.66 20.95 -2.76
N GLY A 352 3.93 20.91 -3.13
CA GLY A 352 4.77 19.72 -2.96
C GLY A 352 5.14 19.48 -1.49
N ALA A 353 5.90 18.42 -1.26
CA ALA A 353 6.41 18.08 0.06
C ALA A 353 7.20 19.23 0.69
N PRO A 354 7.30 19.30 2.04
CA PRO A 354 8.03 20.36 2.70
C PRO A 354 9.48 20.49 2.19
N GLY A 355 9.85 21.67 1.72
CA GLY A 355 11.16 21.96 1.16
C GLY A 355 11.42 21.44 -0.26
N ALA A 356 10.40 20.93 -0.95
CA ALA A 356 10.53 20.46 -2.32
C ALA A 356 11.04 21.58 -3.26
N THR A 357 12.03 21.23 -4.09
CA THR A 357 12.52 22.03 -5.20
C THR A 357 12.02 21.48 -6.53
N GLU A 358 12.52 22.02 -7.64
CA GLU A 358 12.17 21.49 -8.97
C GLU A 358 12.72 20.08 -9.21
N THR A 359 13.76 19.66 -8.51
CA THR A 359 14.50 18.43 -8.80
C THR A 359 14.77 17.55 -7.58
N SER A 360 14.40 17.99 -6.38
CA SER A 360 14.68 17.25 -5.14
C SER A 360 13.67 17.55 -4.05
N ILE A 361 13.56 16.61 -3.09
CA ILE A 361 12.82 16.76 -1.84
C ILE A 361 13.82 16.45 -0.71
N PRO A 362 13.87 17.26 0.36
CA PRO A 362 14.62 16.92 1.56
C PRO A 362 14.02 15.72 2.28
N ASP A 363 14.83 15.02 3.07
CA ASP A 363 14.36 13.93 3.91
C ASP A 363 13.26 14.37 4.87
N ALA A 364 12.30 13.48 5.08
CA ALA A 364 11.15 13.74 5.94
C ALA A 364 11.57 13.84 7.41
N THR A 365 11.06 14.87 8.10
CA THR A 365 11.31 15.10 9.52
C THR A 365 10.02 15.05 10.30
N CYS A 366 9.81 13.96 11.06
CA CYS A 366 8.65 13.80 11.93
C CYS A 366 8.82 14.59 13.23
N GLY A 367 7.72 15.24 13.67
CA GLY A 367 7.70 16.01 14.92
C GLY A 367 8.27 17.43 14.82
N ALA A 368 8.90 17.79 13.71
CA ALA A 368 9.33 19.14 13.41
C ALA A 368 9.04 19.43 11.94
N GLY A 369 8.03 20.21 11.64
CA GLY A 369 7.63 20.51 10.27
C GLY A 369 6.22 20.01 9.94
N ARG A 370 5.91 19.94 8.63
CA ARG A 370 4.55 19.68 8.14
C ARG A 370 4.27 18.23 7.75
N TRP A 371 5.18 17.29 7.99
CA TRP A 371 4.94 15.88 7.74
C TRP A 371 3.94 15.32 8.77
N THR A 372 2.89 14.63 8.33
CA THR A 372 1.86 14.09 9.23
C THR A 372 2.37 12.90 10.03
N CYS A 373 3.27 12.10 9.44
CA CYS A 373 3.88 10.94 10.08
C CYS A 373 2.87 10.02 10.77
N THR A 374 1.75 9.75 10.12
CA THR A 374 0.59 9.02 10.65
C THR A 374 1.00 7.65 11.21
N GLN A 375 1.98 6.98 10.61
CA GLN A 375 2.54 5.71 11.08
C GLN A 375 3.20 5.77 12.48
N ARG A 376 3.48 6.97 12.99
CA ARG A 376 4.08 7.17 14.32
C ARG A 376 3.05 7.48 15.40
N TRP A 377 1.79 7.73 15.03
CA TRP A 377 0.74 7.97 16.01
C TRP A 377 0.49 6.71 16.85
N THR A 378 0.30 6.93 18.17
CA THR A 378 0.05 5.81 19.11
C THR A 378 -1.16 5.00 18.69
N GLU A 379 -2.23 5.66 18.30
CA GLU A 379 -3.49 5.08 17.89
C GLU A 379 -3.29 4.20 16.63
N VAL A 380 -2.62 4.70 15.61
CA VAL A 380 -2.38 3.98 14.36
C VAL A 380 -1.50 2.76 14.59
N ARG A 381 -0.38 2.91 15.31
CA ARG A 381 0.50 1.77 15.63
C ARG A 381 -0.20 0.69 16.45
N GLY A 382 -0.97 1.11 17.45
CA GLY A 382 -1.76 0.20 18.27
C GLY A 382 -2.81 -0.54 17.44
N MET A 383 -3.44 0.17 16.49
CA MET A 383 -4.47 -0.41 15.64
C MET A 383 -3.92 -1.30 14.52
N VAL A 384 -2.69 -1.10 14.04
CA VAL A 384 -2.02 -2.08 13.17
C VAL A 384 -1.80 -3.40 13.93
N GLY A 385 -1.32 -3.34 15.18
CA GLY A 385 -1.21 -4.51 16.04
C GLY A 385 -2.56 -5.17 16.33
N PHE A 386 -3.62 -4.37 16.52
CA PHE A 386 -5.01 -4.87 16.65
C PHE A 386 -5.43 -5.60 15.37
N HIS A 387 -5.28 -4.98 14.20
CA HIS A 387 -5.65 -5.55 12.89
C HIS A 387 -5.05 -6.95 12.69
N ASN A 388 -3.73 -7.06 12.90
CA ASN A 388 -3.02 -8.32 12.80
C ASN A 388 -3.51 -9.35 13.82
N ALA A 389 -3.80 -8.92 15.06
CA ALA A 389 -4.28 -9.81 16.11
C ALA A 389 -5.67 -10.40 15.81
N VAL A 390 -6.53 -9.67 15.09
CA VAL A 390 -7.92 -10.09 14.83
C VAL A 390 -8.13 -10.64 13.41
N SER A 391 -7.06 -10.81 12.65
CA SER A 391 -7.11 -11.35 11.29
C SER A 391 -8.01 -12.59 11.16
N GLY A 392 -8.81 -12.64 10.10
CA GLY A 392 -9.72 -13.74 9.78
C GLY A 392 -10.96 -13.84 10.68
N THR A 393 -11.17 -12.95 11.65
CA THR A 393 -12.32 -12.98 12.53
C THR A 393 -13.49 -12.13 12.00
N GLN A 394 -14.71 -12.54 12.34
CA GLN A 394 -15.93 -11.80 11.99
C GLN A 394 -16.29 -10.79 13.08
N VAL A 395 -17.14 -9.81 12.72
CA VAL A 395 -17.74 -8.88 13.68
C VAL A 395 -18.67 -9.65 14.64
N THR A 396 -18.52 -9.38 15.92
CA THR A 396 -19.36 -9.94 16.99
C THR A 396 -19.77 -8.82 17.95
N ASN A 397 -20.77 -9.05 18.77
CA ASN A 397 -21.21 -8.13 19.83
C ASN A 397 -21.41 -6.69 19.35
N TRP A 398 -21.89 -6.49 18.11
CA TRP A 398 -22.21 -5.13 17.65
C TRP A 398 -23.23 -4.49 18.59
N TRP A 399 -22.93 -3.28 19.00
CA TRP A 399 -23.80 -2.44 19.78
C TRP A 399 -23.64 -0.98 19.33
N ASP A 400 -24.71 -0.21 19.31
CA ASP A 400 -24.71 1.23 19.11
C ASP A 400 -25.75 1.91 20.01
N ASP A 401 -25.60 3.20 20.27
CA ASP A 401 -26.53 4.03 21.05
C ASP A 401 -27.68 4.58 20.19
N GLY A 402 -27.78 4.17 18.95
CA GLY A 402 -28.69 4.73 17.96
C GLY A 402 -28.13 5.94 17.21
N GLY A 403 -26.87 6.33 17.45
CA GLY A 403 -26.24 7.54 16.93
C GLY A 403 -24.73 7.45 16.71
N ASN A 404 -23.98 8.06 17.61
CA ASN A 404 -22.56 8.34 17.45
C ASN A 404 -21.62 7.65 18.47
N LEU A 405 -22.12 6.63 19.16
CA LEU A 405 -21.32 5.72 19.98
C LEU A 405 -21.55 4.29 19.50
N ILE A 406 -20.48 3.63 19.04
CA ILE A 406 -20.55 2.24 18.58
C ILE A 406 -19.51 1.40 19.29
N ALA A 407 -19.81 0.09 19.43
CA ALA A 407 -18.87 -0.89 19.96
C ALA A 407 -19.06 -2.24 19.27
N TYR A 408 -18.00 -2.98 19.04
CA TYR A 408 -18.05 -4.30 18.44
C TYR A 408 -16.82 -5.13 18.75
N GLY A 409 -17.01 -6.45 18.73
CA GLY A 409 -15.94 -7.41 18.82
C GLY A 409 -15.46 -7.89 17.45
N ARG A 410 -14.28 -8.46 17.44
CA ARG A 410 -13.71 -9.22 16.33
C ARG A 410 -13.50 -10.66 16.81
N GLY A 411 -14.54 -11.50 16.64
CA GLY A 411 -14.58 -12.83 17.28
C GLY A 411 -14.34 -12.73 18.78
N SER A 412 -13.54 -13.63 19.31
CA SER A 412 -13.02 -13.58 20.68
C SER A 412 -11.60 -12.98 20.80
N ARG A 413 -11.12 -12.29 19.75
CA ARG A 413 -9.73 -11.84 19.67
C ARG A 413 -9.55 -10.35 19.88
N GLY A 414 -10.59 -9.53 19.63
CA GLY A 414 -10.53 -8.09 19.77
C GLY A 414 -11.85 -7.45 20.12
N TYR A 415 -11.81 -6.23 20.62
CA TYR A 415 -12.98 -5.39 20.89
C TYR A 415 -12.63 -3.91 20.73
N VAL A 416 -13.52 -3.15 20.08
CA VAL A 416 -13.34 -1.72 19.79
C VAL A 416 -14.57 -0.95 20.24
N VAL A 417 -14.34 0.26 20.76
CA VAL A 417 -15.37 1.27 21.03
C VAL A 417 -14.97 2.57 20.36
N LEU A 418 -15.90 3.21 19.65
CA LEU A 418 -15.72 4.50 18.99
C LEU A 418 -16.77 5.49 19.51
N ASN A 419 -16.32 6.63 20.02
CA ASN A 419 -17.17 7.71 20.48
C ASN A 419 -17.01 8.94 19.59
N ASN A 420 -17.91 9.15 18.64
CA ASN A 420 -17.94 10.33 17.76
C ASN A 420 -18.81 11.46 18.33
N THR A 421 -18.96 11.55 19.65
CA THR A 421 -19.67 12.65 20.33
C THR A 421 -18.69 13.63 20.99
N GLY A 422 -19.15 14.86 21.19
CA GLY A 422 -18.37 15.91 21.86
C GLY A 422 -18.26 15.78 23.39
N SER A 423 -18.67 14.64 23.97
CA SER A 423 -18.64 14.39 25.40
C SER A 423 -18.05 13.03 25.72
N ALA A 424 -17.34 12.92 26.85
CA ALA A 424 -16.90 11.60 27.32
C ALA A 424 -18.12 10.76 27.76
N VAL A 425 -18.06 9.46 27.47
CA VAL A 425 -19.12 8.50 27.82
C VAL A 425 -18.55 7.40 28.70
N GLN A 426 -19.14 7.18 29.87
CA GLN A 426 -18.83 6.04 30.74
C GLN A 426 -19.91 4.96 30.58
N ARG A 427 -19.47 3.72 30.23
CA ARG A 427 -20.41 2.61 30.01
C ARG A 427 -19.73 1.26 30.26
N SER A 428 -20.58 0.25 30.56
CA SER A 428 -20.19 -1.16 30.55
C SER A 428 -20.45 -1.76 29.16
N PHE A 429 -19.49 -2.53 28.66
CA PHE A 429 -19.51 -3.19 27.37
C PHE A 429 -19.41 -4.70 27.51
N GLN A 430 -20.20 -5.42 26.71
CA GLN A 430 -20.11 -6.87 26.60
C GLN A 430 -19.19 -7.25 25.45
N THR A 431 -18.28 -8.17 25.71
CA THR A 431 -17.30 -8.66 24.74
C THR A 431 -17.18 -10.18 24.80
N SER A 432 -16.73 -10.78 23.69
CA SER A 432 -16.35 -12.19 23.62
C SER A 432 -14.86 -12.41 23.95
N LEU A 433 -14.12 -11.37 24.34
CA LEU A 433 -12.75 -11.52 24.84
C LEU A 433 -12.74 -12.42 26.11
N PRO A 434 -11.78 -13.34 26.26
CA PRO A 434 -11.58 -14.07 27.50
C PRO A 434 -11.38 -13.12 28.69
N ALA A 435 -11.76 -13.58 29.89
CA ALA A 435 -11.48 -12.84 31.13
C ALA A 435 -9.98 -12.55 31.27
N GLY A 436 -9.65 -11.34 31.72
CA GLY A 436 -8.25 -10.90 31.89
C GLY A 436 -8.08 -9.42 31.75
N THR A 437 -6.86 -8.95 31.98
CA THR A 437 -6.48 -7.53 31.82
C THR A 437 -5.84 -7.34 30.44
N TYR A 438 -6.27 -6.31 29.73
CA TYR A 438 -5.83 -5.96 28.37
C TYR A 438 -5.32 -4.54 28.31
N CYS A 439 -4.28 -4.30 27.54
CA CYS A 439 -3.82 -2.95 27.20
C CYS A 439 -4.83 -2.28 26.27
N ASP A 440 -5.17 -1.02 26.56
CA ASP A 440 -5.88 -0.15 25.63
C ASP A 440 -4.87 0.41 24.62
N VAL A 441 -4.78 -0.21 23.45
CA VAL A 441 -3.72 0.06 22.47
C VAL A 441 -3.91 1.39 21.72
N VAL A 442 -5.09 2.00 21.83
CA VAL A 442 -5.35 3.36 21.34
C VAL A 442 -4.85 4.40 22.34
N ALA A 443 -5.02 4.12 23.64
CA ALA A 443 -4.70 5.07 24.70
C ALA A 443 -3.21 5.11 25.06
N SER A 444 -2.47 4.01 24.86
CA SER A 444 -1.04 3.97 25.21
C SER A 444 -0.26 2.91 24.43
N SER A 445 0.97 3.26 24.05
CA SER A 445 1.91 2.34 23.37
C SER A 445 2.69 1.42 24.33
N ASN A 446 2.67 1.70 25.63
CA ASN A 446 3.44 1.00 26.65
C ASN A 446 2.56 0.28 27.68
N CYS A 447 1.28 0.05 27.37
CA CYS A 447 0.32 -0.61 28.25
C CYS A 447 0.10 0.07 29.62
N SER A 448 0.31 1.39 29.70
CA SER A 448 0.04 2.15 30.95
C SER A 448 -1.48 2.33 31.18
N VAL A 449 -2.30 2.11 30.19
CA VAL A 449 -3.77 2.14 30.30
C VAL A 449 -4.32 0.77 30.00
N THR A 450 -5.02 0.18 30.98
CA THR A 450 -5.56 -1.17 30.88
C THR A 450 -7.05 -1.23 31.17
N ARG A 451 -7.70 -2.31 30.73
CA ARG A 451 -9.09 -2.67 31.01
C ARG A 451 -9.19 -4.12 31.42
N THR A 452 -9.99 -4.41 32.45
CA THR A 452 -10.18 -5.78 32.94
C THR A 452 -11.55 -6.30 32.51
N VAL A 453 -11.53 -7.34 31.67
CA VAL A 453 -12.73 -8.10 31.31
C VAL A 453 -12.97 -9.15 32.40
N ASN A 454 -14.17 -9.15 32.98
CA ASN A 454 -14.55 -10.11 34.04
C ASN A 454 -14.94 -11.49 33.47
N GLY A 455 -15.19 -12.46 34.36
CA GLY A 455 -15.54 -13.84 33.98
C GLY A 455 -16.83 -13.97 33.13
N ASN A 456 -17.67 -12.96 33.11
CA ASN A 456 -18.92 -12.92 32.34
C ASN A 456 -18.78 -12.16 31.01
N GLY A 457 -17.57 -11.75 30.63
CA GLY A 457 -17.29 -11.02 29.39
C GLY A 457 -17.67 -9.53 29.43
N TRP A 458 -17.66 -8.90 30.61
CA TRP A 458 -17.96 -7.47 30.76
C TRP A 458 -16.77 -6.68 31.27
N PHE A 459 -16.66 -5.44 30.77
CA PHE A 459 -15.77 -4.41 31.33
C PHE A 459 -16.44 -3.04 31.30
N THR A 460 -16.01 -2.12 32.17
CA THR A 460 -16.48 -0.74 32.20
C THR A 460 -15.35 0.19 31.81
N ALA A 461 -15.63 1.15 30.94
CA ALA A 461 -14.65 2.16 30.52
C ALA A 461 -15.30 3.54 30.34
N SER A 462 -14.51 4.58 30.53
CA SER A 462 -14.79 5.93 30.06
C SER A 462 -14.10 6.12 28.72
N ILE A 463 -14.87 6.50 27.70
CA ILE A 463 -14.38 6.76 26.35
C ILE A 463 -14.36 8.29 26.17
N PRO A 464 -13.22 8.92 25.85
CA PRO A 464 -13.15 10.37 25.67
C PRO A 464 -14.08 10.88 24.57
N ALA A 465 -14.38 12.17 24.59
CA ALA A 465 -15.01 12.86 23.47
C ALA A 465 -14.15 12.69 22.21
N TYR A 466 -14.77 12.33 21.10
CA TYR A 466 -14.08 12.01 19.83
C TYR A 466 -12.90 11.04 20.02
N GLY A 467 -13.08 10.02 20.87
CA GLY A 467 -12.06 9.07 21.27
C GLY A 467 -12.47 7.62 21.01
N ALA A 468 -11.51 6.74 21.16
CA ALA A 468 -11.69 5.30 20.98
C ALA A 468 -11.05 4.49 22.10
N LEU A 469 -11.38 3.19 22.14
CA LEU A 469 -10.75 2.16 22.94
C LEU A 469 -10.58 0.91 22.07
N ALA A 470 -9.43 0.26 22.14
CA ALA A 470 -9.23 -1.02 21.47
C ALA A 470 -8.43 -1.99 22.34
N LEU A 471 -8.97 -3.20 22.47
CA LEU A 471 -8.40 -4.31 23.25
C LEU A 471 -8.21 -5.53 22.34
N HIS A 472 -7.08 -6.24 22.45
CA HIS A 472 -6.89 -7.50 21.72
C HIS A 472 -6.04 -8.50 22.49
N VAL A 473 -6.14 -9.78 22.10
CA VAL A 473 -5.56 -10.91 22.83
C VAL A 473 -4.02 -10.90 22.89
N ASN A 474 -3.35 -10.22 21.97
CA ASN A 474 -1.88 -10.14 21.93
C ASN A 474 -1.33 -8.96 22.75
N ALA A 475 -2.20 -8.09 23.33
CA ALA A 475 -1.82 -6.96 24.18
C ALA A 475 -2.45 -7.14 25.56
N ARG A 476 -1.74 -7.82 26.46
CA ARG A 476 -2.19 -8.09 27.81
C ARG A 476 -1.35 -7.33 28.83
N GLY A 477 -2.06 -6.84 29.89
CA GLY A 477 -1.46 -6.17 31.03
C GLY A 477 -1.06 -7.14 32.14
#